data_11d350f4900afa294a8919a505a38166
#
_entry.id   11d350f4900afa294a8919a505a38166
#
_cell.length_a   1.000
_cell.length_b   1.000
_cell.length_c   1.000
_cell.angle_alpha   90.00
_cell.angle_beta   90.00
_cell.angle_gamma   90.00
#
_symmetry.space_group_name_H-M   'P 1'
#
loop_
_entity.id
_entity.type
_entity.pdbx_description
1 polymer ?
#
loop_
_entity_poly.entity_id
_entity_poly.type
_entity_poly.pdbx_seq_one_letter_code
_entity_poly.pdbx_strand_id
1 'polypeptide(L)'
;KAQTKIENNNYGIRKNLLEYDRVNNEQREIIYEERRRVLDGESMRDVVYKMITDTVEKNVDALIGDDQGKDEWDYSAINHSLRPIIPVELITPERIKGNKKDELKHQLKQEAVKLYEAKEAEFPNPEMLRELERVFLLKVIDRKWMDHIDDMDQLRQGIGLQAYAQRDPVVEYKMSGYDMFESMTDSIQEETVK
;
A
#
# COMPACT_ATOMS: atom_id res chain seq x y z
N LYS A 1 -19.95 10.70 45.02
CA LYS A 1 -20.57 10.50 43.65
C LYS A 1 -19.87 11.31 42.54
N ALA A 2 -19.57 12.62 42.73
CA ALA A 2 -18.89 13.42 41.69
C ALA A 2 -17.45 12.98 41.49
N GLN A 3 -16.67 12.75 42.52
CA GLN A 3 -15.29 12.30 42.48
C GLN A 3 -15.17 10.94 41.79
N THR A 4 -16.01 9.97 42.12
CA THR A 4 -16.04 8.65 41.48
C THR A 4 -16.35 8.75 39.98
N LYS A 5 -17.21 9.69 39.58
CA LYS A 5 -17.52 9.92 38.15
C LYS A 5 -16.32 10.52 37.39
N ILE A 6 -15.59 11.44 38.02
CA ILE A 6 -14.37 12.04 37.47
C ILE A 6 -13.28 10.98 37.35
N GLU A 7 -13.07 10.15 38.37
CA GLU A 7 -12.08 9.07 38.38
C GLU A 7 -12.36 8.03 37.27
N ASN A 8 -13.63 7.62 37.13
CA ASN A 8 -14.05 6.69 36.06
C ASN A 8 -13.87 7.28 34.67
N ASN A 9 -14.18 8.57 34.49
CA ASN A 9 -13.98 9.26 33.21
C ASN A 9 -12.47 9.36 32.86
N ASN A 10 -11.64 9.73 33.84
CA ASN A 10 -10.20 9.79 33.65
C ASN A 10 -9.58 8.41 33.37
N TYR A 11 -10.09 7.35 34.00
CA TYR A 11 -9.68 5.98 33.71
C TYR A 11 -10.04 5.59 32.28
N GLY A 12 -11.25 5.88 31.83
CA GLY A 12 -11.69 5.63 30.45
C GLY A 12 -10.82 6.34 29.41
N ILE A 13 -10.52 7.62 29.64
CA ILE A 13 -9.63 8.41 28.77
C ILE A 13 -8.22 7.79 28.71
N ARG A 14 -7.64 7.45 29.84
CA ARG A 14 -6.31 6.83 29.89
C ARG A 14 -6.26 5.48 29.18
N LYS A 15 -7.31 4.66 29.36
CA LYS A 15 -7.44 3.37 28.68
C LYS A 15 -7.48 3.56 27.16
N ASN A 16 -8.25 4.51 26.64
CA ASN A 16 -8.32 4.79 25.23
C ASN A 16 -6.98 5.28 24.66
N LEU A 17 -6.26 6.15 25.39
CA LEU A 17 -4.93 6.61 24.98
C LEU A 17 -3.93 5.46 24.86
N LEU A 18 -3.94 4.51 25.79
CA LEU A 18 -3.10 3.32 25.73
C LEU A 18 -3.43 2.44 24.51
N GLU A 19 -4.71 2.28 24.18
CA GLU A 19 -5.13 1.52 23.01
C GLU A 19 -4.73 2.21 21.70
N TYR A 20 -4.82 3.55 21.62
CA TYR A 20 -4.32 4.31 20.47
C TYR A 20 -2.81 4.15 20.27
N ASP A 21 -2.05 4.27 21.36
CA ASP A 21 -0.60 4.08 21.33
C ASP A 21 -0.22 2.65 20.91
N ARG A 22 -1.01 1.66 21.33
CA ARG A 22 -0.81 0.27 20.93
C ARG A 22 -0.94 0.08 19.42
N VAL A 23 -1.99 0.65 18.80
CA VAL A 23 -2.19 0.60 17.34
C VAL A 23 -1.01 1.22 16.61
N ASN A 24 -0.57 2.40 17.04
CA ASN A 24 0.57 3.10 16.44
C ASN A 24 1.87 2.30 16.58
N ASN A 25 2.10 1.66 17.72
CA ASN A 25 3.28 0.84 17.93
C ASN A 25 3.28 -0.42 17.08
N GLU A 26 2.16 -1.10 16.92
CA GLU A 26 2.01 -2.27 16.05
C GLU A 26 2.35 -1.91 14.58
N GLN A 27 1.83 -0.80 14.09
CA GLN A 27 2.14 -0.30 12.74
C GLN A 27 3.61 0.07 12.59
N ARG A 28 4.20 0.72 13.61
CA ARG A 28 5.61 1.09 13.62
C ARG A 28 6.52 -0.14 13.54
N GLU A 29 6.21 -1.18 14.30
CA GLU A 29 6.98 -2.42 14.27
C GLU A 29 6.99 -3.04 12.87
N ILE A 30 5.85 -3.09 12.19
CA ILE A 30 5.74 -3.61 10.84
C ILE A 30 6.62 -2.81 9.87
N ILE A 31 6.51 -1.49 9.87
CA ILE A 31 7.29 -0.62 8.98
C ILE A 31 8.79 -0.68 9.29
N TYR A 32 9.18 -0.75 10.55
CA TYR A 32 10.60 -0.84 10.92
C TYR A 32 11.19 -2.20 10.56
N GLU A 33 10.42 -3.26 10.62
CA GLU A 33 10.85 -4.57 10.14
C GLU A 33 11.04 -4.59 8.61
N GLU A 34 10.08 -4.06 7.85
CA GLU A 34 10.22 -3.92 6.39
C GLU A 34 11.45 -3.08 6.04
N ARG A 35 11.64 -1.95 6.71
CA ARG A 35 12.80 -1.09 6.51
C ARG A 35 14.12 -1.83 6.81
N ARG A 36 14.16 -2.62 7.87
CA ARG A 36 15.34 -3.43 8.23
C ARG A 36 15.65 -4.46 7.16
N ARG A 37 14.65 -5.17 6.66
CA ARG A 37 14.83 -6.16 5.59
C ARG A 37 15.48 -5.55 4.36
N VAL A 38 15.07 -4.35 3.97
CA VAL A 38 15.69 -3.60 2.86
C VAL A 38 17.14 -3.22 3.17
N LEU A 39 17.44 -2.80 4.41
CA LEU A 39 18.80 -2.45 4.85
C LEU A 39 19.73 -3.66 4.95
N ASP A 40 19.24 -4.79 5.46
CA ASP A 40 20.04 -5.98 5.76
C ASP A 40 20.35 -6.83 4.52
N GLY A 41 19.96 -6.36 3.33
CA GLY A 41 20.41 -6.94 2.06
C GLY A 41 19.46 -7.99 1.50
N GLU A 42 18.17 -7.90 1.74
CA GLU A 42 17.19 -8.61 0.92
C GLU A 42 17.45 -8.32 -0.57
N SER A 43 17.29 -9.32 -1.42
CA SER A 43 17.50 -9.13 -2.86
C SER A 43 16.59 -8.05 -3.40
N MET A 44 17.12 -6.87 -3.70
CA MET A 44 16.32 -5.75 -4.22
C MET A 44 15.63 -6.11 -5.52
N ARG A 45 16.25 -6.94 -6.35
CA ARG A 45 15.61 -7.42 -7.56
C ARG A 45 14.32 -8.18 -7.27
N ASP A 46 14.36 -9.11 -6.32
CA ASP A 46 13.17 -9.89 -5.95
C ASP A 46 12.10 -9.01 -5.30
N VAL A 47 12.49 -8.04 -4.48
CA VAL A 47 11.58 -7.05 -3.89
C VAL A 47 10.87 -6.25 -4.98
N VAL A 48 11.61 -5.71 -5.95
CA VAL A 48 11.05 -4.92 -7.05
C VAL A 48 10.16 -5.78 -7.95
N TYR A 49 10.57 -7.01 -8.29
CA TYR A 49 9.73 -7.94 -9.04
C TYR A 49 8.39 -8.21 -8.35
N LYS A 50 8.44 -8.45 -7.05
CA LYS A 50 7.22 -8.65 -6.26
C LYS A 50 6.33 -7.41 -6.28
N MET A 51 6.89 -6.23 -6.08
CA MET A 51 6.15 -4.96 -6.11
C MET A 51 5.48 -4.73 -7.47
N ILE A 52 6.18 -4.98 -8.57
CA ILE A 52 5.65 -4.88 -9.94
C ILE A 52 4.47 -5.83 -10.14
N THR A 53 4.65 -7.10 -9.79
CA THR A 53 3.61 -8.11 -9.98
C THR A 53 2.40 -7.87 -9.09
N ASP A 54 2.59 -7.47 -7.84
CA ASP A 54 1.52 -7.12 -6.92
C ASP A 54 0.75 -5.86 -7.38
N THR A 55 1.45 -4.88 -7.94
CA THR A 55 0.83 -3.66 -8.50
C THR A 55 -0.10 -4.01 -9.67
N VAL A 56 0.35 -4.85 -10.59
CA VAL A 56 -0.49 -5.33 -11.70
C VAL A 56 -1.71 -6.07 -11.17
N GLU A 57 -1.49 -6.99 -10.23
CA GLU A 57 -2.56 -7.81 -9.65
C GLU A 57 -3.65 -6.97 -8.98
N LYS A 58 -3.25 -6.06 -8.11
CA LYS A 58 -4.17 -5.16 -7.41
C LYS A 58 -4.96 -4.27 -8.37
N ASN A 59 -4.32 -3.72 -9.39
CA ASN A 59 -5.00 -2.90 -10.39
C ASN A 59 -6.04 -3.68 -11.17
N VAL A 60 -5.73 -4.89 -11.60
CA VAL A 60 -6.67 -5.75 -12.32
C VAL A 60 -7.82 -6.20 -11.41
N ASP A 61 -7.51 -6.62 -10.18
CA ASP A 61 -8.51 -7.08 -9.21
C ASP A 61 -9.50 -5.99 -8.80
N ALA A 62 -9.04 -4.75 -8.71
CA ALA A 62 -9.89 -3.61 -8.36
C ALA A 62 -10.90 -3.25 -9.47
N LEU A 63 -10.61 -3.60 -10.73
CA LEU A 63 -11.40 -3.18 -11.90
C LEU A 63 -12.17 -4.29 -12.59
N ILE A 64 -11.80 -5.54 -12.34
CA ILE A 64 -12.42 -6.72 -12.97
C ILE A 64 -12.95 -7.66 -11.89
N GLY A 65 -14.26 -7.94 -11.92
CA GLY A 65 -14.87 -8.98 -11.10
C GLY A 65 -14.45 -10.39 -11.53
N ASP A 66 -14.50 -11.33 -10.61
CA ASP A 66 -14.05 -12.72 -10.87
C ASP A 66 -14.88 -13.45 -11.93
N ASP A 67 -16.16 -13.08 -12.06
CA ASP A 67 -17.11 -13.68 -13.00
C ASP A 67 -17.20 -12.95 -14.33
N GLN A 68 -16.46 -11.85 -14.54
CA GLN A 68 -16.50 -11.06 -15.75
C GLN A 68 -15.67 -11.68 -16.88
N GLY A 69 -16.29 -11.81 -18.05
CA GLY A 69 -15.60 -12.20 -19.27
C GLY A 69 -14.89 -11.02 -19.97
N LYS A 70 -14.01 -11.35 -20.89
CA LYS A 70 -13.20 -10.38 -21.65
C LYS A 70 -14.02 -9.26 -22.30
N ASP A 71 -15.22 -9.53 -22.76
CA ASP A 71 -16.10 -8.58 -23.42
C ASP A 71 -16.76 -7.58 -22.45
N GLU A 72 -16.70 -7.86 -21.14
CA GLU A 72 -17.29 -7.03 -20.08
C GLU A 72 -16.25 -6.14 -19.38
N TRP A 73 -14.96 -6.28 -19.71
CA TRP A 73 -13.90 -5.54 -19.06
C TRP A 73 -13.85 -4.08 -19.53
N ASP A 74 -13.72 -3.16 -18.58
CA ASP A 74 -13.47 -1.75 -18.88
C ASP A 74 -11.99 -1.51 -19.19
N TYR A 75 -11.61 -1.71 -20.45
CA TYR A 75 -10.23 -1.50 -20.93
C TYR A 75 -9.75 -0.05 -20.73
N SER A 76 -10.66 0.91 -20.81
CA SER A 76 -10.31 2.32 -20.56
C SER A 76 -9.90 2.54 -19.12
N ALA A 77 -10.66 2.01 -18.16
CA ALA A 77 -10.36 2.10 -16.75
C ALA A 77 -9.03 1.40 -16.42
N ILE A 78 -8.78 0.20 -16.98
CA ILE A 78 -7.54 -0.56 -16.77
C ILE A 78 -6.33 0.24 -17.29
N ASN A 79 -6.42 0.77 -18.51
CA ASN A 79 -5.36 1.59 -19.08
C ASN A 79 -5.10 2.87 -18.27
N HIS A 80 -6.17 3.52 -17.81
CA HIS A 80 -6.07 4.76 -17.05
C HIS A 80 -5.44 4.53 -15.65
N SER A 81 -5.71 3.39 -15.05
CA SER A 81 -5.18 3.03 -13.73
C SER A 81 -3.74 2.51 -13.79
N LEU A 82 -3.43 1.58 -14.68
CA LEU A 82 -2.15 0.86 -14.69
C LEU A 82 -1.03 1.61 -15.42
N ARG A 83 -1.30 2.16 -16.62
CA ARG A 83 -0.25 2.73 -17.48
C ARG A 83 0.47 3.96 -16.93
N PRO A 84 -0.12 4.81 -16.07
CA PRO A 84 0.64 5.87 -15.40
C PRO A 84 1.68 5.35 -14.38
N ILE A 85 1.51 4.12 -13.89
CA ILE A 85 2.41 3.48 -12.93
C ILE A 85 3.42 2.62 -13.67
N ILE A 86 2.94 1.69 -14.51
CA ILE A 86 3.76 0.79 -15.33
C ILE A 86 3.40 1.02 -16.79
N PRO A 87 4.32 1.53 -17.64
CA PRO A 87 4.03 1.93 -19.00
C PRO A 87 3.92 0.73 -19.96
N VAL A 88 3.06 -0.22 -19.61
CA VAL A 88 2.70 -1.33 -20.53
C VAL A 88 2.08 -0.79 -21.82
N GLU A 89 2.13 -1.57 -22.88
CA GLU A 89 1.44 -1.21 -24.11
C GLU A 89 -0.06 -1.02 -23.90
N LEU A 90 -0.71 -0.30 -24.80
CA LEU A 90 -2.16 -0.06 -24.73
C LEU A 90 -2.92 -1.39 -24.64
N ILE A 91 -3.69 -1.56 -23.59
CA ILE A 91 -4.46 -2.78 -23.35
C ILE A 91 -5.76 -2.69 -24.15
N THR A 92 -5.92 -3.58 -25.12
CA THR A 92 -7.12 -3.68 -25.97
C THR A 92 -7.61 -5.11 -26.04
N PRO A 93 -8.89 -5.34 -26.37
CA PRO A 93 -9.43 -6.69 -26.52
C PRO A 93 -8.64 -7.57 -27.48
N GLU A 94 -8.18 -6.99 -28.59
CA GLU A 94 -7.47 -7.73 -29.67
C GLU A 94 -6.09 -8.20 -29.21
N ARG A 95 -5.45 -7.44 -28.35
CA ARG A 95 -4.09 -7.72 -27.85
C ARG A 95 -4.08 -8.79 -26.75
N ILE A 96 -5.13 -8.89 -25.98
CA ILE A 96 -5.19 -9.81 -24.86
C ILE A 96 -5.46 -11.23 -25.34
N LYS A 97 -4.56 -12.13 -24.96
CA LYS A 97 -4.69 -13.57 -25.20
C LYS A 97 -5.49 -14.19 -24.06
N GLY A 98 -6.53 -14.94 -24.40
CA GLY A 98 -7.39 -15.56 -23.42
C GLY A 98 -8.61 -14.73 -23.02
N ASN A 99 -9.50 -15.33 -22.23
CA ASN A 99 -10.79 -14.76 -21.86
C ASN A 99 -11.00 -14.65 -20.34
N LYS A 100 -9.99 -15.02 -19.57
CA LYS A 100 -10.04 -15.03 -18.09
C LYS A 100 -9.18 -13.94 -17.50
N LYS A 101 -9.62 -13.41 -16.36
CA LYS A 101 -8.91 -12.42 -15.55
C LYS A 101 -7.47 -12.85 -15.22
N ASP A 102 -7.26 -14.11 -14.85
CA ASP A 102 -5.93 -14.64 -14.51
C ASP A 102 -4.97 -14.66 -15.72
N GLU A 103 -5.51 -14.90 -16.91
CA GLU A 103 -4.71 -14.85 -18.15
C GLU A 103 -4.27 -13.43 -18.47
N LEU A 104 -5.17 -12.44 -18.25
CA LEU A 104 -4.83 -11.02 -18.35
C LEU A 104 -3.75 -10.63 -17.35
N LYS A 105 -3.93 -10.99 -16.07
CA LYS A 105 -2.93 -10.74 -15.02
C LYS A 105 -1.57 -11.31 -15.41
N HIS A 106 -1.55 -12.56 -15.85
CA HIS A 106 -0.30 -13.23 -16.24
C HIS A 106 0.39 -12.49 -17.40
N GLN A 107 -0.35 -12.13 -18.45
CA GLN A 107 0.20 -11.39 -19.58
C GLN A 107 0.76 -10.03 -19.19
N LEU A 108 0.02 -9.26 -18.39
CA LEU A 108 0.45 -7.94 -17.93
C LEU A 108 1.65 -8.01 -16.97
N LYS A 109 1.69 -9.00 -16.09
CA LYS A 109 2.84 -9.23 -15.20
C LYS A 109 4.11 -9.54 -16.00
N GLN A 110 4.02 -10.42 -17.01
CA GLN A 110 5.16 -10.73 -17.87
C GLN A 110 5.67 -9.50 -18.63
N GLU A 111 4.76 -8.68 -19.13
CA GLU A 111 5.12 -7.46 -19.84
C GLU A 111 5.78 -6.44 -18.91
N ALA A 112 5.21 -6.22 -17.74
CA ALA A 112 5.74 -5.32 -16.73
C ALA A 112 7.16 -5.73 -16.29
N VAL A 113 7.37 -7.03 -16.06
CA VAL A 113 8.70 -7.58 -15.73
C VAL A 113 9.70 -7.36 -16.87
N LYS A 114 9.30 -7.57 -18.12
CA LYS A 114 10.17 -7.32 -19.28
C LYS A 114 10.57 -5.85 -19.42
N LEU A 115 9.66 -4.93 -19.12
CA LEU A 115 9.97 -3.49 -19.10
C LEU A 115 11.04 -3.18 -18.05
N TYR A 116 10.91 -3.76 -16.87
CA TYR A 116 11.92 -3.62 -15.82
C TYR A 116 13.26 -4.24 -16.20
N GLU A 117 13.27 -5.44 -16.76
CA GLU A 117 14.50 -6.12 -17.23
C GLU A 117 15.19 -5.32 -18.35
N ALA A 118 14.41 -4.72 -19.25
CA ALA A 118 14.95 -3.83 -20.27
C ALA A 118 15.62 -2.60 -19.65
N LYS A 119 15.00 -2.04 -18.61
CA LYS A 119 15.58 -0.92 -17.85
C LYS A 119 16.83 -1.33 -17.09
N GLU A 120 16.82 -2.49 -16.46
CA GLU A 120 17.99 -3.05 -15.79
C GLU A 120 19.19 -3.20 -16.74
N ALA A 121 18.93 -3.64 -17.98
CA ALA A 121 19.97 -3.83 -19.00
C ALA A 121 20.64 -2.51 -19.47
N GLU A 122 20.03 -1.36 -19.24
CA GLU A 122 20.62 -0.04 -19.54
C GLU A 122 21.75 0.32 -18.56
N PHE A 123 21.81 -0.32 -17.40
CA PHE A 123 22.83 -0.03 -16.39
C PHE A 123 24.11 -0.84 -16.63
N PRO A 124 25.28 -0.18 -16.67
CA PRO A 124 26.55 -0.86 -16.89
C PRO A 124 26.92 -1.83 -15.77
N ASN A 125 26.41 -1.58 -14.56
CA ASN A 125 26.67 -2.41 -13.37
C ASN A 125 25.33 -2.67 -12.65
N PRO A 126 24.89 -3.94 -12.56
CA PRO A 126 23.67 -4.31 -11.87
C PRO A 126 23.65 -3.90 -10.39
N GLU A 127 24.78 -3.96 -9.70
CA GLU A 127 24.87 -3.58 -8.29
C GLU A 127 24.56 -2.10 -8.07
N MET A 128 24.91 -1.25 -9.03
CA MET A 128 24.60 0.18 -8.97
C MET A 128 23.08 0.42 -9.01
N LEU A 129 22.37 -0.35 -9.83
CA LEU A 129 20.90 -0.30 -9.85
C LEU A 129 20.31 -0.79 -8.53
N ARG A 130 20.82 -1.91 -7.98
CA ARG A 130 20.36 -2.46 -6.68
C ARG A 130 20.50 -1.42 -5.56
N GLU A 131 21.60 -0.71 -5.52
CA GLU A 131 21.83 0.32 -4.52
C GLU A 131 20.90 1.52 -4.71
N LEU A 132 20.67 1.94 -5.95
CA LEU A 132 19.72 3.00 -6.28
C LEU A 132 18.29 2.63 -5.84
N GLU A 133 17.85 1.43 -6.16
CA GLU A 133 16.55 0.89 -5.76
C GLU A 133 16.40 0.87 -4.23
N ARG A 134 17.43 0.42 -3.52
CA ARG A 134 17.44 0.38 -2.06
C ARG A 134 17.29 1.77 -1.46
N VAL A 135 18.10 2.71 -1.89
CA VAL A 135 18.06 4.10 -1.40
C VAL A 135 16.72 4.75 -1.71
N PHE A 136 16.19 4.53 -2.90
CA PHE A 136 14.91 5.09 -3.30
C PHE A 136 13.76 4.52 -2.46
N LEU A 137 13.69 3.19 -2.32
CA LEU A 137 12.66 2.53 -1.52
C LEU A 137 12.69 3.00 -0.05
N LEU A 138 13.87 3.09 0.55
CA LEU A 138 14.01 3.61 1.92
C LEU A 138 13.49 5.04 2.05
N LYS A 139 13.77 5.91 1.09
CA LYS A 139 13.25 7.28 1.09
C LYS A 139 11.73 7.33 0.97
N VAL A 140 11.16 6.50 0.12
CA VAL A 140 9.71 6.41 -0.05
C VAL A 140 9.05 5.91 1.24
N ILE A 141 9.58 4.84 1.83
CA ILE A 141 9.09 4.31 3.11
C ILE A 141 9.12 5.40 4.18
N ASP A 142 10.25 6.07 4.38
CA ASP A 142 10.43 7.06 5.43
C ASP A 142 9.46 8.24 5.25
N ARG A 143 9.30 8.75 4.04
CA ARG A 143 8.38 9.85 3.76
C ARG A 143 6.93 9.45 4.00
N LYS A 144 6.50 8.32 3.44
CA LYS A 144 5.11 7.85 3.58
C LYS A 144 4.77 7.51 5.02
N TRP A 145 5.72 6.98 5.76
CA TRP A 145 5.54 6.72 7.19
C TRP A 145 5.37 8.01 8.00
N MET A 146 6.17 9.04 7.73
CA MET A 146 6.03 10.34 8.41
C MET A 146 4.67 10.98 8.14
N ASP A 147 4.22 10.99 6.88
CA ASP A 147 2.89 11.48 6.52
C ASP A 147 1.79 10.68 7.23
N HIS A 148 1.94 9.35 7.29
CA HIS A 148 0.99 8.46 7.95
C HIS A 148 0.89 8.73 9.47
N ILE A 149 1.99 8.99 10.14
CA ILE A 149 1.99 9.36 11.57
C ILE A 149 1.16 10.63 11.78
N ASP A 150 1.32 11.64 10.94
CA ASP A 150 0.56 12.87 11.00
C ASP A 150 -0.93 12.62 10.73
N ASP A 151 -1.25 11.80 9.75
CA ASP A 151 -2.62 11.41 9.43
C ASP A 151 -3.29 10.63 10.59
N MET A 152 -2.54 9.74 11.25
CA MET A 152 -3.03 9.01 12.42
C MET A 152 -3.28 9.93 13.61
N ASP A 153 -2.45 10.96 13.80
CA ASP A 153 -2.66 11.97 14.84
C ASP A 153 -3.92 12.80 14.56
N GLN A 154 -4.13 13.22 13.31
CA GLN A 154 -5.35 13.90 12.87
C GLN A 154 -6.60 13.02 13.04
N LEU A 155 -6.50 11.74 12.73
CA LEU A 155 -7.58 10.77 12.95
C LEU A 155 -7.95 10.70 14.43
N ARG A 156 -6.96 10.62 15.32
CA ARG A 156 -7.18 10.59 16.77
C ARG A 156 -7.89 11.86 17.28
N GLN A 157 -7.49 13.01 16.79
CA GLN A 157 -8.12 14.29 17.13
C GLN A 157 -9.56 14.35 16.61
N GLY A 158 -9.81 13.91 15.37
CA GLY A 158 -11.13 13.87 14.76
C GLY A 158 -12.08 12.93 15.49
N ILE A 159 -11.63 11.77 15.93
CA ILE A 159 -12.42 10.82 16.73
C ILE A 159 -12.79 11.42 18.08
N GLY A 160 -11.88 12.15 18.72
CA GLY A 160 -12.16 12.88 19.98
C GLY A 160 -13.30 13.90 19.82
N LEU A 161 -13.42 14.55 18.67
CA LEU A 161 -14.53 15.46 18.35
C LEU A 161 -15.83 14.74 18.03
N GLN A 162 -15.77 13.53 17.49
CA GLN A 162 -16.92 12.69 17.13
C GLN A 162 -17.45 11.84 18.31
N ALA A 163 -16.86 11.94 19.49
CA ALA A 163 -17.22 11.15 20.67
C ALA A 163 -18.69 11.30 21.12
N TYR A 164 -19.44 12.25 20.52
CA TYR A 164 -20.88 12.40 20.68
C TYR A 164 -21.72 11.45 19.83
N ALA A 165 -21.12 10.69 18.90
CA ALA A 165 -21.82 9.84 17.93
C ALA A 165 -21.75 8.35 18.30
N GLN A 166 -22.10 7.94 19.51
CA GLN A 166 -22.41 6.57 19.96
C GLN A 166 -21.51 5.40 19.48
N ARG A 167 -20.38 5.66 18.80
CA ARG A 167 -19.41 4.65 18.39
C ARG A 167 -18.26 4.57 19.39
N ASP A 168 -17.75 3.36 19.61
CA ASP A 168 -16.54 3.17 20.40
C ASP A 168 -15.36 3.84 19.68
N PRO A 169 -14.74 4.89 20.25
CA PRO A 169 -13.66 5.63 19.61
C PRO A 169 -12.43 4.76 19.34
N VAL A 170 -12.16 3.75 20.16
CA VAL A 170 -11.03 2.82 19.97
C VAL A 170 -11.27 1.92 18.77
N VAL A 171 -12.48 1.40 18.59
CA VAL A 171 -12.84 0.57 17.42
C VAL A 171 -12.74 1.39 16.14
N GLU A 172 -13.27 2.62 16.14
CA GLU A 172 -13.17 3.50 14.98
C GLU A 172 -11.73 3.83 14.62
N TYR A 173 -10.89 4.11 15.60
CA TYR A 173 -9.47 4.36 15.39
C TYR A 173 -8.73 3.13 14.82
N LYS A 174 -9.03 1.94 15.32
CA LYS A 174 -8.45 0.69 14.82
C LYS A 174 -8.84 0.43 13.37
N MET A 175 -10.12 0.56 13.03
CA MET A 175 -10.63 0.31 11.69
C MET A 175 -10.08 1.32 10.68
N SER A 176 -10.26 2.61 10.95
CA SER A 176 -9.77 3.67 10.07
C SER A 176 -8.26 3.69 9.97
N GLY A 177 -7.57 3.44 11.08
CA GLY A 177 -6.11 3.36 11.13
C GLY A 177 -5.56 2.17 10.34
N TYR A 178 -6.25 1.05 10.32
CA TYR A 178 -5.90 -0.11 9.48
C TYR A 178 -6.05 0.23 7.99
N ASP A 179 -7.17 0.81 7.58
CA ASP A 179 -7.41 1.20 6.19
C ASP A 179 -6.38 2.24 5.71
N MET A 180 -6.03 3.20 6.57
CA MET A 180 -5.01 4.21 6.26
C MET A 180 -3.61 3.59 6.16
N PHE A 181 -3.28 2.62 7.01
CA PHE A 181 -2.01 1.89 6.95
C PHE A 181 -1.89 1.05 5.68
N GLU A 182 -2.95 0.36 5.29
CA GLU A 182 -3.01 -0.40 4.03
C GLU A 182 -2.84 0.52 2.82
N SER A 183 -3.54 1.66 2.80
CA SER A 183 -3.38 2.67 1.74
C SER A 183 -1.97 3.24 1.67
N MET A 184 -1.30 3.43 2.81
CA MET A 184 0.09 3.85 2.87
C MET A 184 1.02 2.80 2.27
N THR A 185 0.87 1.53 2.63
CA THR A 185 1.69 0.44 2.07
C THR A 185 1.50 0.28 0.57
N ASP A 186 0.27 0.42 0.08
CA ASP A 186 -0.02 0.42 -1.35
C ASP A 186 0.62 1.62 -2.07
N SER A 187 0.60 2.79 -1.46
CA SER A 187 1.23 4.00 -1.98
C SER A 187 2.76 3.90 -2.04
N ILE A 188 3.40 3.24 -1.06
CA ILE A 188 4.84 2.94 -1.09
C ILE A 188 5.16 2.07 -2.30
N GLN A 189 4.39 1.01 -2.51
CA GLN A 189 4.59 0.08 -3.61
C GLN A 189 4.40 0.75 -4.97
N GLU A 190 3.31 1.48 -5.15
CA GLU A 190 2.99 2.21 -6.38
C GLU A 190 4.07 3.24 -6.73
N GLU A 191 4.51 4.04 -5.77
CA GLU A 191 5.52 5.07 -6.00
C GLU A 191 6.91 4.48 -6.28
N THR A 192 7.22 3.33 -5.71
CA THR A 192 8.48 2.63 -5.95
C THR A 192 8.54 2.02 -7.35
N VAL A 193 7.41 1.52 -7.84
CA VAL A 193 7.31 0.87 -9.16
C VAL A 193 7.24 1.88 -10.31
N LYS A 194 6.72 3.07 -10.07
CA LYS A 194 6.57 4.16 -11.04
C LYS A 194 7.89 4.75 -11.50
#